data_06e04adcc676802a07df96a0e33b1ff5
#
_entry.id   06e04adcc676802a07df96a0e33b1ff5
#
_cell.length_a   1.000
_cell.length_b   1.000
_cell.length_c   1.000
_cell.angle_alpha   90.00
_cell.angle_beta   90.00
_cell.angle_gamma   90.00
#
_symmetry.space_group_name_H-M   'P 1'
#
loop_
_entity.id
_entity.type
_entity.pdbx_description
1 polymer ?
#
loop_
_entity_poly.entity_id
_entity_poly.type
_entity_poly.pdbx_seq_one_letter_code
_entity_poly.pdbx_strand_id
1 'polypeptide(L)'
;MAIRALLFDLDDTLAVDEAVSHETFAHVAAVASSRFGAEPARFATDAMAIARELWGEGECRPFCRSIGISAFECLWGGFTGETPELTALRNWAQAYRVEVFAKALSLQKKDFPAEAPGVLASEFSATRRGRQRLLQGARELMVELSSTHSLALLTNGAPDLQREKIAASGLESFFKAIAVSGEHGIGKPKPEIFHRLLSELGVSPAEAVMVGNSLERDIAGARNAGIRSIWIRVPGSEEQADVTPDHTITALSEIPRILKDLEELSGN
;
A
#
# COMPACT_ATOMS: atom_id res chain seq x y z
N MET A 1 -5.32 -8.11 29.91
CA MET A 1 -4.33 -9.02 29.25
C MET A 1 -3.25 -8.15 28.62
N ALA A 2 -1.98 -8.51 28.80
CA ALA A 2 -0.88 -7.75 28.20
C ALA A 2 -0.88 -7.87 26.67
N ILE A 3 -0.54 -6.80 25.96
CA ILE A 3 -0.32 -6.81 24.52
C ILE A 3 1.03 -7.49 24.26
N ARG A 4 1.06 -8.49 23.39
CA ARG A 4 2.26 -9.28 23.06
C ARG A 4 2.69 -9.14 21.63
N ALA A 5 1.77 -8.75 20.75
CA ALA A 5 2.03 -8.64 19.32
C ALA A 5 1.42 -7.37 18.70
N LEU A 6 2.15 -6.81 17.72
CA LEU A 6 1.65 -5.74 16.87
C LEU A 6 1.72 -6.20 15.41
N LEU A 7 0.59 -6.04 14.73
CA LEU A 7 0.48 -6.24 13.29
C LEU A 7 0.49 -4.86 12.64
N PHE A 8 1.38 -4.64 11.68
CA PHE A 8 1.46 -3.39 10.94
C PHE A 8 1.04 -3.59 9.48
N ASP A 9 0.30 -2.65 8.94
CA ASP A 9 0.25 -2.44 7.51
C ASP A 9 1.55 -1.78 7.02
N LEU A 10 1.81 -1.82 5.71
CA LEU A 10 3.00 -1.25 5.08
C LEU A 10 2.73 0.11 4.45
N ASP A 11 1.86 0.14 3.43
CA ASP A 11 1.66 1.30 2.55
C ASP A 11 0.89 2.41 3.27
N ASP A 12 1.48 3.61 3.32
CA ASP A 12 1.00 4.77 4.07
C ASP A 12 0.79 4.54 5.58
N THR A 13 1.41 3.45 6.10
CA THR A 13 1.49 3.14 7.53
C THR A 13 2.94 3.14 8.01
N LEU A 14 3.83 2.39 7.38
CA LEU A 14 5.28 2.37 7.65
C LEU A 14 6.08 2.96 6.49
N ALA A 15 5.60 2.83 5.27
CA ALA A 15 6.21 3.34 4.05
C ALA A 15 5.27 4.31 3.34
N VAL A 16 5.81 5.39 2.77
CA VAL A 16 5.03 6.37 2.00
C VAL A 16 4.73 5.80 0.61
N ASP A 17 3.48 5.61 0.25
CA ASP A 17 3.06 5.05 -1.04
C ASP A 17 2.30 6.04 -1.93
N GLU A 18 1.18 6.58 -1.46
CA GLU A 18 0.33 7.46 -2.28
C GLU A 18 1.04 8.75 -2.67
N ALA A 19 1.68 9.43 -1.71
CA ALA A 19 2.41 10.65 -1.98
C ALA A 19 3.59 10.42 -2.95
N VAL A 20 4.29 9.29 -2.83
CA VAL A 20 5.36 8.90 -3.76
C VAL A 20 4.82 8.64 -5.16
N SER A 21 3.64 8.06 -5.27
CA SER A 21 2.97 7.87 -6.57
C SER A 21 2.62 9.20 -7.22
N HIS A 22 2.06 10.16 -6.47
CA HIS A 22 1.77 11.52 -6.96
C HIS A 22 3.05 12.27 -7.39
N GLU A 23 4.12 12.19 -6.61
CA GLU A 23 5.43 12.75 -6.97
C GLU A 23 6.01 12.12 -8.25
N THR A 24 5.73 10.83 -8.47
CA THR A 24 6.14 10.14 -9.68
C THR A 24 5.37 10.65 -10.91
N PHE A 25 4.06 10.85 -10.79
CA PHE A 25 3.27 11.48 -11.85
C PHE A 25 3.76 12.90 -12.16
N ALA A 26 4.07 13.71 -11.15
CA ALA A 26 4.62 15.05 -11.35
C ALA A 26 6.00 15.01 -12.07
N HIS A 27 6.86 14.07 -11.72
CA HIS A 27 8.13 13.87 -12.41
C HIS A 27 7.93 13.49 -13.88
N VAL A 28 7.06 12.51 -14.15
CA VAL A 28 6.79 12.08 -15.53
C VAL A 28 6.15 13.21 -16.34
N ALA A 29 5.32 14.05 -15.72
CA ALA A 29 4.77 15.24 -16.36
C ALA A 29 5.85 16.26 -16.73
N ALA A 30 6.86 16.47 -15.87
CA ALA A 30 8.00 17.30 -16.19
C ALA A 30 8.83 16.73 -17.36
N VAL A 31 8.99 15.39 -17.43
CA VAL A 31 9.62 14.72 -18.57
C VAL A 31 8.78 14.91 -19.84
N ALA A 32 7.46 14.72 -19.78
CA ALA A 32 6.55 14.95 -20.89
C ALA A 32 6.62 16.39 -21.40
N SER A 33 6.72 17.36 -20.50
CA SER A 33 6.89 18.76 -20.86
C SER A 33 8.24 19.04 -21.53
N SER A 34 9.34 18.61 -20.93
CA SER A 34 10.68 18.92 -21.43
C SER A 34 11.01 18.21 -22.74
N ARG A 35 10.57 16.97 -22.92
CA ARG A 35 10.87 16.17 -24.13
C ARG A 35 9.87 16.34 -25.25
N PHE A 36 8.58 16.55 -24.91
CA PHE A 36 7.50 16.50 -25.88
C PHE A 36 6.63 17.78 -25.86
N GLY A 37 6.87 18.70 -24.91
CA GLY A 37 6.15 19.97 -24.82
C GLY A 37 4.72 19.85 -24.32
N ALA A 38 4.40 18.84 -23.52
CA ALA A 38 3.10 18.72 -22.84
C ALA A 38 2.96 19.78 -21.73
N GLU A 39 1.73 20.16 -21.41
CA GLU A 39 1.44 21.03 -20.25
C GLU A 39 1.46 20.15 -18.97
N PRO A 40 2.43 20.38 -18.04
CA PRO A 40 2.73 19.39 -17.02
C PRO A 40 1.62 19.20 -15.96
N ALA A 41 1.03 20.27 -15.45
CA ALA A 41 0.04 20.18 -14.38
C ALA A 41 -1.23 19.45 -14.83
N ARG A 42 -1.72 19.79 -16.00
CA ARG A 42 -2.87 19.14 -16.62
C ARG A 42 -2.56 17.68 -16.96
N PHE A 43 -1.38 17.42 -17.56
CA PHE A 43 -0.98 16.06 -17.91
C PHE A 43 -0.92 15.13 -16.70
N ALA A 44 -0.34 15.57 -15.57
CA ALA A 44 -0.28 14.78 -14.34
C ALA A 44 -1.69 14.43 -13.82
N THR A 45 -2.58 15.43 -13.78
CA THR A 45 -3.97 15.26 -13.32
C THR A 45 -4.74 14.29 -14.22
N ASP A 46 -4.64 14.50 -15.54
CA ASP A 46 -5.32 13.65 -16.53
C ASP A 46 -4.78 12.20 -16.45
N ALA A 47 -3.48 12.00 -16.35
CA ALA A 47 -2.87 10.67 -16.26
C ALA A 47 -3.31 9.90 -15.00
N MET A 48 -3.39 10.57 -13.86
CA MET A 48 -3.90 9.96 -12.62
C MET A 48 -5.38 9.56 -12.73
N ALA A 49 -6.21 10.42 -13.31
CA ALA A 49 -7.64 10.14 -13.51
C ALA A 49 -7.83 8.96 -14.48
N ILE A 50 -7.14 8.97 -15.62
CA ILE A 50 -7.20 7.93 -16.64
C ILE A 50 -6.68 6.59 -16.06
N ALA A 51 -5.64 6.60 -15.26
CA ALA A 51 -5.15 5.40 -14.61
C ALA A 51 -6.23 4.73 -13.73
N ARG A 52 -6.95 5.52 -12.93
CA ARG A 52 -8.05 5.01 -12.11
C ARG A 52 -9.24 4.52 -12.94
N GLU A 53 -9.59 5.24 -14.01
CA GLU A 53 -10.67 4.87 -14.93
C GLU A 53 -10.38 3.54 -15.63
N LEU A 54 -9.24 3.42 -16.32
CA LEU A 54 -8.86 2.20 -17.05
C LEU A 54 -8.70 1.00 -16.12
N TRP A 55 -8.15 1.19 -14.92
CA TRP A 55 -8.09 0.14 -13.91
C TRP A 55 -9.50 -0.27 -13.46
N GLY A 56 -10.40 0.72 -13.29
CA GLY A 56 -11.79 0.48 -12.89
C GLY A 56 -12.59 -0.35 -13.89
N GLU A 57 -12.26 -0.24 -15.18
CA GLU A 57 -12.90 -0.96 -16.29
C GLU A 57 -12.13 -2.23 -16.70
N GLY A 58 -10.91 -2.40 -16.20
CA GLY A 58 -10.00 -3.48 -16.60
C GLY A 58 -10.52 -4.88 -16.22
N GLU A 59 -10.31 -5.85 -17.10
CA GLU A 59 -10.69 -7.26 -16.90
C GLU A 59 -10.02 -7.89 -15.66
N CYS A 60 -8.83 -7.42 -15.27
CA CYS A 60 -8.09 -7.88 -14.09
C CYS A 60 -8.57 -7.24 -12.77
N ARG A 61 -9.49 -6.28 -12.80
CA ARG A 61 -9.99 -5.58 -11.61
C ARG A 61 -10.51 -6.50 -10.51
N PRO A 62 -11.31 -7.55 -10.79
CA PRO A 62 -11.80 -8.45 -9.73
C PRO A 62 -10.65 -9.09 -8.95
N PHE A 63 -9.62 -9.57 -9.64
CA PHE A 63 -8.42 -10.13 -9.01
C PHE A 63 -7.63 -9.05 -8.26
N CYS A 64 -7.37 -7.89 -8.88
CA CYS A 64 -6.69 -6.78 -8.22
C CYS A 64 -7.37 -6.39 -6.90
N ARG A 65 -8.71 -6.31 -6.90
CA ARG A 65 -9.47 -6.00 -5.68
C ARG A 65 -9.39 -7.08 -4.61
N SER A 66 -9.38 -8.35 -5.00
CA SER A 66 -9.36 -9.48 -4.05
C SER A 66 -8.10 -9.53 -3.20
N ILE A 67 -6.96 -9.10 -3.75
CA ILE A 67 -5.67 -9.05 -3.05
C ILE A 67 -5.15 -7.63 -2.82
N GLY A 68 -5.88 -6.60 -3.24
CA GLY A 68 -5.64 -5.20 -2.91
C GLY A 68 -4.63 -4.45 -3.77
N ILE A 69 -4.43 -4.86 -5.04
CA ILE A 69 -3.59 -4.13 -6.00
C ILE A 69 -4.32 -2.86 -6.47
N SER A 70 -3.66 -1.72 -6.43
CA SER A 70 -4.19 -0.42 -6.85
C SER A 70 -3.93 -0.12 -8.33
N ALA A 71 -4.64 0.91 -8.86
CA ALA A 71 -4.40 1.43 -10.21
C ALA A 71 -2.95 1.88 -10.42
N PHE A 72 -2.37 2.55 -9.42
CA PHE A 72 -1.01 3.09 -9.55
C PHE A 72 0.05 2.00 -9.44
N GLU A 73 -0.18 0.94 -8.66
CA GLU A 73 0.70 -0.23 -8.64
C GLU A 73 0.73 -0.96 -9.98
N CYS A 74 -0.38 -0.97 -10.74
CA CYS A 74 -0.41 -1.54 -12.09
C CYS A 74 0.50 -0.80 -13.07
N LEU A 75 0.88 0.45 -12.81
CA LEU A 75 1.82 1.20 -13.65
C LEU A 75 3.28 0.74 -13.53
N TRP A 76 3.65 0.00 -12.45
CA TRP A 76 5.05 -0.36 -12.22
C TRP A 76 5.30 -1.78 -11.68
N GLY A 77 4.28 -2.49 -11.16
CA GLY A 77 4.42 -3.86 -10.64
C GLY A 77 4.89 -4.85 -11.71
N GLY A 78 5.75 -5.77 -11.35
CA GLY A 78 6.23 -6.83 -12.26
C GLY A 78 5.19 -7.93 -12.46
N PHE A 79 4.40 -8.19 -11.40
CA PHE A 79 3.40 -9.26 -11.32
C PHE A 79 3.99 -10.61 -11.72
N THR A 80 5.16 -10.90 -11.15
CA THR A 80 5.86 -12.16 -11.37
C THR A 80 5.13 -13.29 -10.64
N GLY A 81 5.15 -14.46 -11.23
CA GLY A 81 4.46 -15.65 -10.72
C GLY A 81 3.80 -16.42 -11.86
N GLU A 82 3.42 -17.67 -11.55
CA GLU A 82 2.92 -18.61 -12.57
C GLU A 82 1.41 -18.83 -12.50
N THR A 83 0.70 -18.18 -11.54
CA THR A 83 -0.76 -18.31 -11.49
C THR A 83 -1.41 -17.69 -12.73
N PRO A 84 -2.54 -18.24 -13.18
CA PRO A 84 -3.26 -17.69 -14.35
C PRO A 84 -3.61 -16.21 -14.17
N GLU A 85 -4.00 -15.81 -12.95
CA GLU A 85 -4.40 -14.45 -12.61
C GLU A 85 -3.22 -13.47 -12.69
N LEU A 86 -2.05 -13.84 -12.15
CA LEU A 86 -0.84 -13.01 -12.23
C LEU A 86 -0.33 -12.91 -13.66
N THR A 87 -0.43 -14.00 -14.44
CA THR A 87 -0.08 -14.00 -15.86
C THR A 87 -0.99 -13.08 -16.67
N ALA A 88 -2.31 -13.15 -16.45
CA ALA A 88 -3.29 -12.27 -17.08
C ALA A 88 -3.02 -10.80 -16.71
N LEU A 89 -2.82 -10.54 -15.41
CA LEU A 89 -2.52 -9.18 -14.91
C LEU A 89 -1.23 -8.61 -15.52
N ARG A 90 -0.17 -9.39 -15.59
CA ARG A 90 1.10 -8.98 -16.21
C ARG A 90 0.92 -8.58 -17.68
N ASN A 91 0.19 -9.38 -18.44
CA ASN A 91 -0.06 -9.11 -19.87
C ASN A 91 -0.94 -7.85 -20.04
N TRP A 92 -2.00 -7.75 -19.27
CA TRP A 92 -2.89 -6.58 -19.26
C TRP A 92 -2.16 -5.30 -18.85
N ALA A 93 -1.34 -5.35 -17.81
CA ALA A 93 -0.62 -4.20 -17.29
C ALA A 93 0.36 -3.58 -18.29
N GLN A 94 0.90 -4.38 -19.23
CA GLN A 94 1.79 -3.85 -20.28
C GLN A 94 1.05 -2.86 -21.19
N ALA A 95 -0.13 -3.24 -21.68
CA ALA A 95 -0.97 -2.37 -22.50
C ALA A 95 -1.51 -1.18 -21.69
N TYR A 96 -2.01 -1.45 -20.49
CA TYR A 96 -2.54 -0.42 -19.57
C TYR A 96 -1.55 0.72 -19.33
N ARG A 97 -0.28 0.42 -19.06
CA ARG A 97 0.76 1.46 -18.80
C ARG A 97 0.92 2.41 -19.98
N VAL A 98 0.99 1.88 -21.18
CA VAL A 98 1.14 2.68 -22.41
C VAL A 98 -0.15 3.47 -22.67
N GLU A 99 -1.31 2.83 -22.51
CA GLU A 99 -2.61 3.43 -22.78
C GLU A 99 -2.91 4.63 -21.85
N VAL A 100 -2.55 4.55 -20.58
CA VAL A 100 -2.70 5.68 -19.62
C VAL A 100 -2.02 6.93 -20.16
N PHE A 101 -0.77 6.83 -20.57
CA PHE A 101 -0.02 7.99 -21.06
C PHE A 101 -0.41 8.40 -22.48
N ALA A 102 -0.83 7.46 -23.34
CA ALA A 102 -1.36 7.78 -24.67
C ALA A 102 -2.63 8.62 -24.58
N LYS A 103 -3.59 8.20 -23.74
CA LYS A 103 -4.82 8.96 -23.51
C LYS A 103 -4.54 10.33 -22.87
N ALA A 104 -3.64 10.40 -21.87
CA ALA A 104 -3.27 11.67 -21.25
C ALA A 104 -2.63 12.65 -22.24
N LEU A 105 -1.79 12.19 -23.15
CA LEU A 105 -1.22 13.01 -24.24
C LEU A 105 -2.31 13.45 -25.23
N SER A 106 -3.24 12.59 -25.60
CA SER A 106 -4.31 12.93 -26.56
C SER A 106 -5.21 14.09 -26.09
N LEU A 107 -5.36 14.24 -24.76
CA LEU A 107 -6.12 15.35 -24.17
C LEU A 107 -5.41 16.71 -24.29
N GLN A 108 -4.12 16.74 -24.64
CA GLN A 108 -3.33 17.97 -24.79
C GLN A 108 -3.62 18.72 -26.09
N LYS A 109 -4.46 18.17 -26.99
CA LYS A 109 -4.83 18.77 -28.30
C LYS A 109 -3.59 19.14 -29.16
N LYS A 110 -2.56 18.30 -29.13
CA LYS A 110 -1.29 18.45 -29.79
C LYS A 110 -0.82 17.12 -30.31
N ASP A 111 -0.07 17.11 -31.42
CA ASP A 111 0.55 15.88 -31.92
C ASP A 111 1.82 15.53 -31.12
N PHE A 112 1.96 14.25 -30.79
CA PHE A 112 3.12 13.71 -30.09
C PHE A 112 3.72 12.54 -30.87
N PRO A 113 5.04 12.31 -30.75
CA PRO A 113 5.67 11.14 -31.35
C PRO A 113 5.03 9.83 -30.88
N ALA A 114 4.91 8.83 -31.74
CA ALA A 114 4.26 7.55 -31.43
C ALA A 114 4.91 6.80 -30.27
N GLU A 115 6.20 6.99 -30.05
CA GLU A 115 6.96 6.39 -28.95
C GLU A 115 6.75 7.09 -27.58
N ALA A 116 6.23 8.32 -27.56
CA ALA A 116 6.11 9.12 -26.32
C ALA A 116 5.37 8.38 -25.18
N PRO A 117 4.22 7.71 -25.40
CA PRO A 117 3.53 6.97 -24.34
C PRO A 117 4.40 5.87 -23.71
N GLY A 118 5.11 5.09 -24.53
CA GLY A 118 5.99 4.02 -24.07
C GLY A 118 7.19 4.55 -23.26
N VAL A 119 7.75 5.68 -23.68
CA VAL A 119 8.83 6.36 -22.94
C VAL A 119 8.34 6.81 -21.57
N LEU A 120 7.16 7.43 -21.49
CA LEU A 120 6.59 7.91 -20.21
C LEU A 120 6.19 6.77 -19.29
N ALA A 121 5.67 5.67 -19.82
CA ALA A 121 5.35 4.45 -19.06
C ALA A 121 6.62 3.84 -18.43
N SER A 122 7.70 3.77 -19.19
CA SER A 122 9.00 3.27 -18.70
C SER A 122 9.59 4.20 -17.64
N GLU A 123 9.51 5.51 -17.86
CA GLU A 123 9.96 6.54 -16.91
C GLU A 123 9.20 6.45 -15.58
N PHE A 124 7.87 6.28 -15.64
CA PHE A 124 7.06 6.10 -14.43
C PHE A 124 7.53 4.90 -13.62
N SER A 125 7.65 3.75 -14.28
CA SER A 125 8.04 2.50 -13.62
C SER A 125 9.43 2.59 -12.97
N ALA A 126 10.41 3.15 -13.69
CA ALA A 126 11.78 3.33 -13.17
C ALA A 126 11.82 4.31 -11.99
N THR A 127 11.17 5.47 -12.15
CA THR A 127 11.15 6.52 -11.12
C THR A 127 10.44 6.05 -9.85
N ARG A 128 9.31 5.34 -9.98
CA ARG A 128 8.54 4.85 -8.82
C ARG A 128 9.35 3.86 -7.97
N ARG A 129 10.09 2.96 -8.59
CA ARG A 129 10.98 2.03 -7.88
C ARG A 129 12.09 2.72 -7.11
N GLY A 130 12.68 3.78 -7.67
CA GLY A 130 13.75 4.53 -7.03
C GLY A 130 13.32 5.44 -5.88
N ARG A 131 12.01 5.61 -5.63
CA ARG A 131 11.47 6.56 -4.65
C ARG A 131 10.87 5.92 -3.39
N GLN A 132 11.37 4.78 -2.98
CA GLN A 132 10.90 4.15 -1.73
C GLN A 132 11.42 4.93 -0.52
N ARG A 133 10.52 5.25 0.42
CA ARG A 133 10.89 5.89 1.70
C ARG A 133 9.93 5.53 2.81
N LEU A 134 10.45 5.54 4.03
CA LEU A 134 9.66 5.29 5.24
C LEU A 134 8.86 6.53 5.66
N LEU A 135 7.76 6.30 6.37
CA LEU A 135 7.15 7.32 7.19
C LEU A 135 8.13 7.76 8.29
N GLN A 136 8.03 9.03 8.67
CA GLN A 136 8.85 9.59 9.74
C GLN A 136 8.66 8.80 11.04
N GLY A 137 9.75 8.37 11.65
CA GLY A 137 9.75 7.62 12.91
C GLY A 137 9.49 6.12 12.77
N ALA A 138 9.24 5.59 11.55
CA ALA A 138 8.92 4.18 11.38
C ALA A 138 10.07 3.24 11.83
N ARG A 139 11.31 3.56 11.46
CA ARG A 139 12.47 2.73 11.84
C ARG A 139 12.72 2.77 13.34
N GLU A 140 12.67 3.96 13.93
CA GLU A 140 12.85 4.18 15.37
C GLU A 140 11.79 3.41 16.16
N LEU A 141 10.54 3.46 15.72
CA LEU A 141 9.44 2.71 16.33
C LEU A 141 9.68 1.19 16.24
N MET A 142 10.11 0.66 15.08
CA MET A 142 10.41 -0.76 14.95
C MET A 142 11.54 -1.22 15.88
N VAL A 143 12.59 -0.41 16.03
CA VAL A 143 13.68 -0.68 16.98
C VAL A 143 13.16 -0.73 18.41
N GLU A 144 12.36 0.25 18.83
CA GLU A 144 11.79 0.31 20.17
C GLU A 144 10.88 -0.89 20.47
N LEU A 145 9.88 -1.13 19.61
CA LEU A 145 8.85 -2.12 19.87
C LEU A 145 9.34 -3.57 19.72
N SER A 146 10.32 -3.84 18.84
CA SER A 146 10.85 -5.20 18.66
C SER A 146 11.54 -5.76 19.89
N SER A 147 11.94 -4.92 20.85
CA SER A 147 12.55 -5.32 22.10
C SER A 147 11.56 -5.91 23.11
N THR A 148 10.29 -5.55 23.00
CA THR A 148 9.25 -5.91 23.98
C THR A 148 8.07 -6.67 23.37
N HIS A 149 7.84 -6.54 22.06
CA HIS A 149 6.70 -7.12 21.36
C HIS A 149 7.13 -7.99 20.17
N SER A 150 6.30 -8.94 19.79
CA SER A 150 6.40 -9.64 18.52
C SER A 150 5.78 -8.79 17.43
N LEU A 151 6.56 -8.41 16.42
CA LEU A 151 6.07 -7.60 15.30
C LEU A 151 5.74 -8.49 14.10
N ALA A 152 4.63 -8.20 13.43
CA ALA A 152 4.26 -8.81 12.17
C ALA A 152 3.87 -7.76 11.14
N LEU A 153 4.06 -8.07 9.87
CA LEU A 153 3.64 -7.23 8.75
C LEU A 153 2.47 -7.91 8.01
N LEU A 154 1.39 -7.17 7.78
CA LEU A 154 0.22 -7.62 7.05
C LEU A 154 -0.10 -6.62 5.95
N THR A 155 0.29 -6.93 4.72
CA THR A 155 0.11 -6.03 3.58
C THR A 155 -0.70 -6.66 2.46
N ASN A 156 -1.56 -5.85 1.83
CA ASN A 156 -2.30 -6.25 0.65
C ASN A 156 -1.51 -5.86 -0.61
N GLY A 157 -1.48 -6.74 -1.62
CA GLY A 157 -0.85 -6.47 -2.90
C GLY A 157 -0.31 -7.72 -3.59
N ALA A 158 0.32 -7.52 -4.76
CA ALA A 158 0.99 -8.58 -5.50
C ALA A 158 2.26 -9.05 -4.75
N PRO A 159 2.58 -10.37 -4.79
CA PRO A 159 3.70 -10.93 -4.05
C PRO A 159 5.03 -10.23 -4.31
N ASP A 160 5.42 -10.13 -5.56
CA ASP A 160 6.70 -9.55 -5.97
C ASP A 160 6.78 -8.05 -5.65
N LEU A 161 5.69 -7.32 -5.87
CA LEU A 161 5.61 -5.89 -5.62
C LEU A 161 5.78 -5.58 -4.14
N GLN A 162 5.03 -6.28 -3.27
CA GLN A 162 5.13 -6.04 -1.83
C GLN A 162 6.46 -6.54 -1.26
N ARG A 163 7.01 -7.65 -1.76
CA ARG A 163 8.35 -8.10 -1.36
C ARG A 163 9.44 -7.09 -1.77
N GLU A 164 9.33 -6.46 -2.95
CA GLU A 164 10.21 -5.37 -3.38
C GLU A 164 10.12 -4.16 -2.42
N LYS A 165 8.90 -3.73 -2.05
CA LYS A 165 8.67 -2.64 -1.09
C LYS A 165 9.24 -2.99 0.30
N ILE A 166 8.99 -4.21 0.80
CA ILE A 166 9.48 -4.67 2.11
C ILE A 166 11.01 -4.67 2.14
N ALA A 167 11.66 -5.23 1.14
CA ALA A 167 13.11 -5.23 1.05
C ALA A 167 13.69 -3.80 1.00
N ALA A 168 13.11 -2.93 0.18
CA ALA A 168 13.52 -1.54 0.06
C ALA A 168 13.31 -0.73 1.35
N SER A 169 12.33 -1.09 2.18
CA SER A 169 12.08 -0.45 3.49
C SER A 169 13.24 -0.68 4.48
N GLY A 170 13.94 -1.79 4.35
CA GLY A 170 14.95 -2.26 5.31
C GLY A 170 14.37 -2.56 6.70
N LEU A 171 13.05 -2.83 6.79
CA LEU A 171 12.38 -3.17 8.05
C LEU A 171 12.12 -4.68 8.21
N GLU A 172 12.39 -5.49 7.20
CA GLU A 172 12.04 -6.91 7.15
C GLU A 172 12.52 -7.68 8.38
N SER A 173 13.74 -7.42 8.85
CA SER A 173 14.36 -8.10 9.98
C SER A 173 13.69 -7.87 11.34
N PHE A 174 12.81 -6.86 11.47
CA PHE A 174 12.06 -6.61 12.68
C PHE A 174 10.82 -7.51 12.82
N PHE A 175 10.32 -8.05 11.71
CA PHE A 175 9.08 -8.83 11.70
C PHE A 175 9.36 -10.33 11.91
N LYS A 176 8.68 -10.93 12.88
CA LYS A 176 8.68 -12.39 13.11
C LYS A 176 7.81 -13.13 12.10
N ALA A 177 6.79 -12.48 11.55
CA ALA A 177 5.89 -13.01 10.54
C ALA A 177 5.53 -11.93 9.53
N ILE A 178 5.41 -12.30 8.25
CA ILE A 178 5.02 -11.41 7.16
C ILE A 178 3.99 -12.11 6.30
N ALA A 179 2.81 -11.49 6.13
CA ALA A 179 1.79 -11.97 5.22
C ALA A 179 1.54 -10.93 4.11
N VAL A 180 1.73 -11.35 2.87
CA VAL A 180 1.35 -10.61 1.67
C VAL A 180 0.09 -11.27 1.10
N SER A 181 -0.99 -10.52 0.93
CA SER A 181 -2.29 -11.07 0.51
C SER A 181 -2.23 -11.89 -0.78
N GLY A 182 -1.42 -11.46 -1.74
CA GLY A 182 -1.24 -12.18 -3.00
C GLY A 182 -0.55 -13.54 -2.88
N GLU A 183 0.20 -13.78 -1.81
CA GLU A 183 0.81 -15.09 -1.52
C GLU A 183 -0.20 -16.09 -0.98
N HIS A 184 -1.32 -15.58 -0.44
CA HIS A 184 -2.35 -16.40 0.21
C HIS A 184 -3.67 -16.41 -0.57
N GLY A 185 -3.81 -15.61 -1.64
CA GLY A 185 -5.07 -15.44 -2.37
C GLY A 185 -6.18 -14.77 -1.55
N ILE A 186 -5.84 -14.23 -0.38
CA ILE A 186 -6.76 -13.61 0.57
C ILE A 186 -6.08 -12.44 1.25
N GLY A 187 -6.80 -11.32 1.41
CA GLY A 187 -6.27 -10.11 2.02
C GLY A 187 -7.23 -9.45 3.02
N LYS A 188 -6.76 -8.40 3.67
CA LYS A 188 -7.58 -7.53 4.50
C LYS A 188 -8.76 -6.98 3.68
N PRO A 189 -9.99 -6.89 4.24
CA PRO A 189 -10.36 -7.02 5.67
C PRO A 189 -10.80 -8.42 6.10
N LYS A 190 -10.50 -9.49 5.37
CA LYS A 190 -10.93 -10.84 5.72
C LYS A 190 -10.20 -11.33 6.97
N PRO A 191 -10.90 -11.80 8.02
CA PRO A 191 -10.30 -12.16 9.31
C PRO A 191 -9.31 -13.31 9.23
N GLU A 192 -9.43 -14.18 8.22
CA GLU A 192 -8.59 -15.37 8.07
C GLU A 192 -7.09 -15.01 7.91
N ILE A 193 -6.77 -13.91 7.21
CA ILE A 193 -5.38 -13.50 7.04
C ILE A 193 -4.77 -12.98 8.35
N PHE A 194 -5.57 -12.34 9.20
CA PHE A 194 -5.17 -11.90 10.54
C PHE A 194 -4.95 -13.11 11.45
N HIS A 195 -5.91 -14.04 11.50
CA HIS A 195 -5.81 -15.25 12.33
C HIS A 195 -4.60 -16.11 11.96
N ARG A 196 -4.23 -16.14 10.67
CA ARG A 196 -3.01 -16.80 10.22
C ARG A 196 -1.76 -16.22 10.90
N LEU A 197 -1.61 -14.90 10.87
CA LEU A 197 -0.48 -14.23 11.53
C LEU A 197 -0.48 -14.42 13.05
N LEU A 198 -1.66 -14.32 13.69
CA LEU A 198 -1.78 -14.58 15.13
C LEU A 198 -1.34 -16.00 15.49
N SER A 199 -1.73 -16.99 14.69
CA SER A 199 -1.31 -18.38 14.86
C SER A 199 0.20 -18.56 14.71
N GLU A 200 0.80 -17.91 13.72
CA GLU A 200 2.24 -17.94 13.47
C GLU A 200 3.02 -17.29 14.63
N LEU A 201 2.50 -16.21 15.20
CA LEU A 201 3.06 -15.53 16.36
C LEU A 201 2.79 -16.26 17.71
N GLY A 202 1.86 -17.20 17.74
CA GLY A 202 1.46 -17.89 18.96
C GLY A 202 0.76 -16.98 19.97
N VAL A 203 -0.12 -16.06 19.48
CA VAL A 203 -0.88 -15.12 20.31
C VAL A 203 -2.37 -15.18 20.01
N SER A 204 -3.19 -14.85 21.01
CA SER A 204 -4.63 -14.69 20.83
C SER A 204 -4.97 -13.30 20.28
N PRO A 205 -6.18 -13.10 19.69
CA PRO A 205 -6.63 -11.79 19.23
C PRO A 205 -6.58 -10.71 20.33
N ALA A 206 -6.90 -11.05 21.55
CA ALA A 206 -6.91 -10.12 22.69
C ALA A 206 -5.51 -9.63 23.12
N GLU A 207 -4.45 -10.34 22.70
CA GLU A 207 -3.05 -10.00 22.96
C GLU A 207 -2.39 -9.24 21.79
N ALA A 208 -3.15 -8.89 20.77
CA ALA A 208 -2.65 -8.24 19.56
C ALA A 208 -3.31 -6.87 19.31
N VAL A 209 -2.57 -6.01 18.59
CA VAL A 209 -3.05 -4.73 18.09
C VAL A 209 -2.71 -4.64 16.60
N MET A 210 -3.67 -4.22 15.77
CA MET A 210 -3.44 -3.86 14.38
C MET A 210 -3.21 -2.35 14.27
N VAL A 211 -2.16 -1.96 13.57
CA VAL A 211 -1.84 -0.57 13.21
C VAL A 211 -1.92 -0.42 11.71
N GLY A 212 -2.76 0.48 11.22
CA GLY A 212 -2.92 0.71 9.79
C GLY A 212 -3.63 2.02 9.45
N ASN A 213 -3.56 2.42 8.17
CA ASN A 213 -4.14 3.67 7.67
C ASN A 213 -5.53 3.50 7.03
N SER A 214 -5.95 2.29 6.73
CA SER A 214 -7.21 2.03 6.02
C SER A 214 -8.32 1.60 6.98
N LEU A 215 -9.37 2.44 7.13
CA LEU A 215 -10.55 2.08 7.90
C LEU A 215 -11.23 0.82 7.36
N GLU A 216 -11.35 0.68 6.03
CA GLU A 216 -12.01 -0.45 5.39
C GLU A 216 -11.22 -1.76 5.48
N ARG A 217 -9.89 -1.70 5.43
CA ARG A 217 -9.03 -2.90 5.36
C ARG A 217 -8.44 -3.27 6.69
N ASP A 218 -7.77 -2.31 7.34
CA ASP A 218 -7.03 -2.57 8.57
C ASP A 218 -7.94 -2.58 9.78
N ILE A 219 -8.75 -1.53 9.94
CA ILE A 219 -9.57 -1.34 11.13
C ILE A 219 -10.79 -2.28 11.10
N ALA A 220 -11.51 -2.33 9.97
CA ALA A 220 -12.61 -3.28 9.82
C ALA A 220 -12.11 -4.74 9.89
N GLY A 221 -10.95 -5.03 9.30
CA GLY A 221 -10.32 -6.34 9.37
C GLY A 221 -9.92 -6.73 10.78
N ALA A 222 -9.28 -5.85 11.54
CA ALA A 222 -8.94 -6.05 12.94
C ALA A 222 -10.19 -6.33 13.78
N ARG A 223 -11.24 -5.52 13.62
CA ARG A 223 -12.54 -5.73 14.29
C ARG A 223 -13.12 -7.10 13.97
N ASN A 224 -13.12 -7.51 12.69
CA ASN A 224 -13.64 -8.81 12.26
C ASN A 224 -12.83 -9.98 12.83
N ALA A 225 -11.54 -9.78 13.09
CA ALA A 225 -10.65 -10.77 13.69
C ALA A 225 -10.62 -10.72 15.23
N GLY A 226 -11.35 -9.79 15.87
CA GLY A 226 -11.34 -9.60 17.32
C GLY A 226 -10.06 -8.98 17.88
N ILE A 227 -9.32 -8.23 17.05
CA ILE A 227 -8.06 -7.57 17.39
C ILE A 227 -8.35 -6.08 17.64
N ARG A 228 -7.69 -5.49 18.64
CA ARG A 228 -7.71 -4.03 18.86
C ARG A 228 -7.02 -3.31 17.70
N SER A 229 -7.43 -2.06 17.47
CA SER A 229 -6.98 -1.29 16.31
C SER A 229 -6.48 0.10 16.67
N ILE A 230 -5.38 0.50 16.03
CA ILE A 230 -4.86 1.87 16.02
C ILE A 230 -4.88 2.35 14.57
N TRP A 231 -5.71 3.35 14.30
CA TRP A 231 -5.78 3.98 13.00
C TRP A 231 -4.80 5.14 12.90
N ILE A 232 -3.87 5.06 11.95
CA ILE A 232 -3.02 6.21 11.60
C ILE A 232 -3.73 7.05 10.54
N ARG A 233 -4.13 8.24 10.91
CA ARG A 233 -4.83 9.17 10.05
C ARG A 233 -3.82 9.92 9.17
N VAL A 234 -3.82 9.59 7.87
CA VAL A 234 -3.02 10.31 6.87
C VAL A 234 -3.74 11.60 6.47
N PRO A 235 -3.05 12.75 6.31
CA PRO A 235 -3.67 13.97 5.82
C PRO A 235 -4.39 13.76 4.49
N GLY A 236 -5.67 14.15 4.41
CA GLY A 236 -6.51 13.97 3.24
C GLY A 236 -7.27 12.63 3.18
N SER A 237 -7.07 11.72 4.15
CA SER A 237 -7.93 10.55 4.28
C SER A 237 -9.32 10.97 4.78
N GLU A 238 -10.37 10.63 4.03
CA GLU A 238 -11.75 10.86 4.46
C GLU A 238 -12.19 9.73 5.41
N GLU A 239 -12.89 10.09 6.47
CA GLU A 239 -13.52 9.13 7.37
C GLU A 239 -14.82 8.62 6.73
N GLN A 240 -14.77 7.61 5.88
CA GLN A 240 -15.94 7.08 5.17
C GLN A 240 -16.30 5.64 5.49
N ALA A 241 -15.86 5.08 6.62
CA ALA A 241 -16.21 3.72 6.97
C ALA A 241 -17.13 3.67 8.20
N ASP A 242 -18.11 2.76 8.20
CA ASP A 242 -18.98 2.42 9.33
C ASP A 242 -18.22 1.65 10.44
N VAL A 243 -16.95 1.98 10.64
CA VAL A 243 -16.08 1.35 11.63
C VAL A 243 -15.35 2.41 12.44
N THR A 244 -15.38 2.25 13.77
CA THR A 244 -14.67 3.11 14.69
C THR A 244 -13.40 2.39 15.17
N PRO A 245 -12.20 2.98 15.02
CA PRO A 245 -10.98 2.45 15.59
C PRO A 245 -11.00 2.57 17.13
N ASP A 246 -10.25 1.68 17.82
CA ASP A 246 -10.09 1.82 19.27
C ASP A 246 -9.26 3.05 19.62
N HIS A 247 -8.23 3.36 18.79
CA HIS A 247 -7.41 4.56 18.91
C HIS A 247 -7.15 5.17 17.54
N THR A 248 -7.01 6.51 17.51
CA THR A 248 -6.61 7.28 16.32
C THR A 248 -5.35 8.06 16.64
N ILE A 249 -4.37 8.00 15.73
CA ILE A 249 -3.11 8.73 15.80
C ILE A 249 -2.86 9.51 14.51
N THR A 250 -1.97 10.49 14.57
CA THR A 250 -1.48 11.24 13.41
C THR A 250 0.02 11.05 13.18
N ALA A 251 0.70 10.45 14.16
CA ALA A 251 2.13 10.14 14.08
C ALA A 251 2.43 8.80 14.77
N LEU A 252 3.37 8.06 14.21
CA LEU A 252 3.81 6.76 14.74
C LEU A 252 4.38 6.85 16.16
N SER A 253 4.94 7.99 16.53
CA SER A 253 5.48 8.26 17.87
C SER A 253 4.45 8.25 19.01
N GLU A 254 3.15 8.23 18.68
CA GLU A 254 2.07 8.14 19.68
C GLU A 254 1.81 6.69 20.14
N ILE A 255 2.23 5.68 19.36
CA ILE A 255 1.95 4.27 19.61
C ILE A 255 2.47 3.79 20.98
N PRO A 256 3.73 4.05 21.40
CA PRO A 256 4.23 3.54 22.68
C PRO A 256 3.40 3.98 23.88
N ARG A 257 2.89 5.21 23.86
CA ARG A 257 1.99 5.70 24.91
C ARG A 257 0.66 4.93 24.95
N ILE A 258 0.05 4.72 23.78
CA ILE A 258 -1.21 3.97 23.68
C ILE A 258 -1.05 2.55 24.21
N LEU A 259 0.05 1.88 23.86
CA LEU A 259 0.33 0.52 24.36
C LEU A 259 0.43 0.49 25.89
N LYS A 260 1.11 1.45 26.48
CA LYS A 260 1.21 1.58 27.93
C LYS A 260 -0.16 1.77 28.58
N ASP A 261 -0.99 2.66 28.03
CA ASP A 261 -2.36 2.90 28.54
C ASP A 261 -3.23 1.62 28.45
N LEU A 262 -3.09 0.83 27.36
CA LEU A 262 -3.78 -0.45 27.18
C LEU A 262 -3.34 -1.53 28.18
N GLU A 263 -2.08 -1.55 28.57
CA GLU A 263 -1.53 -2.48 29.57
C GLU A 263 -2.00 -2.13 30.99
N GLU A 264 -2.01 -0.85 31.35
CA GLU A 264 -2.48 -0.37 32.64
C GLU A 264 -3.98 -0.66 32.85
N LEU A 265 -4.82 -0.48 31.84
CA LEU A 265 -6.25 -0.83 31.87
C LEU A 265 -6.51 -2.35 32.01
N SER A 266 -5.56 -3.17 31.58
CA SER A 266 -5.69 -4.64 31.63
C SER A 266 -5.18 -5.25 32.95
N GLY A 267 -4.48 -4.50 33.79
CA GLY A 267 -3.92 -4.92 35.08
C GLY A 267 -4.81 -4.66 36.31
N ASN A 268 -5.92 -3.91 36.11
CA ASN A 268 -6.96 -3.68 37.11
C ASN A 268 -8.16 -4.59 36.83
#